data_35a1da6fff2d0598c616647af9637cad
#
_entry.id   35a1da6fff2d0598c616647af9637cad
#
_cell.length_a   1.000
_cell.length_b   1.000
_cell.length_c   1.000
_cell.angle_alpha   90.00
_cell.angle_beta   90.00
_cell.angle_gamma   90.00
#
_symmetry.space_group_name_H-M   'P 1'
#
loop_
_entity.id
_entity.type
_entity.pdbx_description
1 polymer ?
#
loop_
_entity_poly.entity_id
_entity_poly.type
_entity_poly.pdbx_seq_one_letter_code
_entity_poly.pdbx_strand_id
1 'polypeptide(L)'
;MSYVYRFLDTRGKVIYIGKTVDIHNRMKQHFRGGHLPLDCYKSVSRIEYQKYKTESDSLIMETYYITKYNPKYNQLQKSRDIPCIEFDEKKWKVYKELQPIQITEPCKVSKRFRISLASIYLLALAIYFLKNVFNI
;
A
#
# COMPACT_ATOMS: atom_id res chain seq x y z
N MET A 1 -22.27 -13.91 5.11
CA MET A 1 -22.03 -13.19 3.86
C MET A 1 -20.54 -12.99 3.69
N SER A 2 -20.04 -13.06 2.47
CA SER A 2 -18.60 -12.91 2.20
C SER A 2 -18.38 -11.99 0.98
N TYR A 3 -17.18 -11.49 0.84
CA TYR A 3 -16.81 -10.51 -0.19
C TYR A 3 -15.54 -10.97 -0.90
N VAL A 4 -15.50 -10.78 -2.23
CA VAL A 4 -14.26 -10.77 -2.99
C VAL A 4 -13.99 -9.32 -3.36
N TYR A 5 -12.77 -8.87 -3.19
CA TYR A 5 -12.36 -7.51 -3.51
C TYR A 5 -11.11 -7.51 -4.39
N ARG A 6 -10.95 -6.44 -5.16
CA ARG A 6 -9.78 -6.25 -6.01
C ARG A 6 -9.24 -4.85 -5.92
N PHE A 7 -7.94 -4.72 -6.04
CA PHE A 7 -7.22 -3.47 -6.14
C PHE A 7 -6.84 -3.23 -7.61
N LEU A 8 -7.13 -2.03 -8.10
CA LEU A 8 -6.80 -1.61 -9.45
C LEU A 8 -5.80 -0.46 -9.39
N ASP A 9 -4.89 -0.44 -10.37
CA ASP A 9 -3.96 0.67 -10.56
C ASP A 9 -4.63 1.83 -11.34
N THR A 10 -3.89 2.92 -11.58
CA THR A 10 -4.36 4.10 -12.32
C THR A 10 -4.77 3.81 -13.76
N ARG A 11 -4.33 2.68 -14.33
CA ARG A 11 -4.67 2.21 -15.67
C ARG A 11 -5.85 1.25 -15.67
N GLY A 12 -6.45 1.00 -14.51
CA GLY A 12 -7.55 0.04 -14.36
C GLY A 12 -7.11 -1.42 -14.38
N LYS A 13 -5.80 -1.72 -14.30
CA LYS A 13 -5.29 -3.09 -14.24
C LYS A 13 -5.47 -3.64 -12.82
N VAL A 14 -5.95 -4.89 -12.72
CA VAL A 14 -6.06 -5.59 -11.45
C VAL A 14 -4.66 -5.99 -10.95
N ILE A 15 -4.29 -5.51 -9.76
CA ILE A 15 -2.97 -5.72 -9.16
C ILE A 15 -3.00 -6.64 -7.94
N TYR A 16 -4.16 -6.77 -7.28
CA TYR A 16 -4.37 -7.67 -6.14
C TYR A 16 -5.85 -8.09 -6.04
N ILE A 17 -6.10 -9.32 -5.59
CA ILE A 17 -7.43 -9.86 -5.29
C ILE A 17 -7.38 -10.54 -3.92
N GLY A 18 -8.46 -10.44 -3.15
CA GLY A 18 -8.60 -11.10 -1.86
C GLY A 18 -10.05 -11.32 -1.48
N LYS A 19 -10.29 -12.19 -0.50
CA LYS A 19 -11.60 -12.42 0.08
C LYS A 19 -11.66 -12.01 1.55
N THR A 20 -12.87 -11.74 2.04
CA THR A 20 -13.11 -11.44 3.46
C THR A 20 -14.59 -11.58 3.81
N VAL A 21 -14.87 -11.84 5.07
CA VAL A 21 -16.22 -11.78 5.63
C VAL A 21 -16.60 -10.37 6.09
N ASP A 22 -15.61 -9.51 6.36
CA ASP A 22 -15.79 -8.11 6.75
C ASP A 22 -14.89 -7.20 5.90
N ILE A 23 -15.50 -6.55 4.91
CA ILE A 23 -14.79 -5.68 3.99
C ILE A 23 -14.20 -4.44 4.67
N HIS A 24 -14.91 -3.85 5.63
CA HIS A 24 -14.45 -2.64 6.31
C HIS A 24 -13.24 -2.91 7.20
N ASN A 25 -13.29 -3.98 7.99
CA ASN A 25 -12.19 -4.37 8.85
C ASN A 25 -10.97 -4.78 8.01
N ARG A 26 -11.20 -5.52 6.92
CA ARG A 26 -10.11 -5.93 6.01
C ARG A 26 -9.42 -4.74 5.36
N MET A 27 -10.15 -3.74 4.92
CA MET A 27 -9.57 -2.50 4.37
C MET A 27 -8.77 -1.74 5.43
N LYS A 28 -9.28 -1.65 6.67
CA LYS A 28 -8.51 -1.06 7.78
C LYS A 28 -7.18 -1.80 8.02
N GLN A 29 -7.18 -3.13 8.00
CA GLN A 29 -5.96 -3.94 8.16
C GLN A 29 -4.97 -3.66 7.03
N HIS A 30 -5.43 -3.62 5.77
CA HIS A 30 -4.56 -3.30 4.65
C HIS A 30 -3.85 -1.96 4.80
N PHE A 31 -4.58 -0.89 5.14
CA PHE A 31 -4.04 0.47 5.16
C PHE A 31 -3.43 0.93 6.49
N ARG A 32 -3.49 0.09 7.55
CA ARG A 32 -2.86 0.38 8.86
C ARG A 32 -1.59 -0.43 9.15
N GLY A 33 -1.26 -1.37 8.35
CA GLY A 33 -0.11 -2.26 8.59
C GLY A 33 -0.23 -3.55 7.79
N GLY A 34 -0.73 -3.43 6.56
CA GLY A 34 -1.00 -4.57 5.69
C GLY A 34 0.25 -5.37 5.33
N HIS A 35 0.04 -6.64 5.04
CA HIS A 35 1.06 -7.63 4.71
C HIS A 35 1.50 -7.60 3.24
N LEU A 36 0.91 -6.74 2.41
CA LEU A 36 1.32 -6.55 1.03
C LEU A 36 2.49 -5.56 0.96
N PRO A 37 3.35 -5.67 -0.07
CA PRO A 37 4.42 -4.71 -0.28
C PRO A 37 3.91 -3.27 -0.39
N LEU A 38 4.69 -2.32 0.11
CA LEU A 38 4.34 -0.90 0.10
C LEU A 38 4.04 -0.38 -1.32
N ASP A 39 4.73 -0.91 -2.32
CA ASP A 39 4.51 -0.57 -3.74
C ASP A 39 3.11 -0.96 -4.23
N CYS A 40 2.52 -2.02 -3.67
CA CYS A 40 1.14 -2.36 -3.94
C CYS A 40 0.22 -1.22 -3.50
N TYR A 41 0.34 -0.77 -2.25
CA TYR A 41 -0.51 0.28 -1.69
C TYR A 41 -0.32 1.64 -2.37
N LYS A 42 0.89 1.96 -2.81
CA LYS A 42 1.18 3.17 -3.61
C LYS A 42 0.55 3.13 -5.01
N SER A 43 0.37 1.94 -5.56
CA SER A 43 -0.16 1.75 -6.91
C SER A 43 -1.69 1.67 -6.96
N VAL A 44 -2.38 1.47 -5.82
CA VAL A 44 -3.84 1.34 -5.77
C VAL A 44 -4.50 2.69 -6.05
N SER A 45 -5.34 2.75 -7.08
CA SER A 45 -6.19 3.91 -7.38
C SER A 45 -7.66 3.66 -7.08
N ARG A 46 -8.10 2.40 -7.22
CA ARG A 46 -9.49 2.02 -6.99
C ARG A 46 -9.59 0.67 -6.30
N ILE A 47 -10.58 0.54 -5.42
CA ILE A 47 -10.94 -0.69 -4.75
C ILE A 47 -12.37 -1.04 -5.14
N GLU A 48 -12.57 -2.26 -5.61
CA GLU A 48 -13.88 -2.76 -5.99
C GLU A 48 -14.17 -4.07 -5.26
N TYR A 49 -15.45 -4.40 -5.09
CA TYR A 49 -15.86 -5.63 -4.41
C TYR A 49 -17.10 -6.26 -5.03
N GLN A 50 -17.28 -7.53 -4.76
CA GLN A 50 -18.48 -8.31 -5.02
C GLN A 50 -18.92 -9.01 -3.74
N LYS A 51 -20.24 -9.16 -3.55
CA LYS A 51 -20.83 -9.78 -2.38
C LYS A 51 -21.37 -11.17 -2.71
N TYR A 52 -21.05 -12.14 -1.86
CA TYR A 52 -21.47 -13.53 -1.98
C TYR A 52 -22.28 -13.97 -0.76
N LYS A 53 -23.17 -14.96 -0.96
CA LYS A 53 -24.02 -15.49 0.11
C LYS A 53 -23.21 -16.35 1.07
N THR A 54 -22.29 -17.17 0.55
CA THR A 54 -21.46 -18.10 1.32
C THR A 54 -19.99 -17.74 1.24
N GLU A 55 -19.21 -18.26 2.17
CA GLU A 55 -17.75 -18.11 2.16
C GLU A 55 -17.12 -19.03 1.10
N SER A 56 -17.72 -20.19 0.85
CA SER A 56 -17.29 -21.10 -0.20
C SER A 56 -17.40 -20.49 -1.59
N ASP A 57 -18.52 -19.79 -1.87
CA ASP A 57 -18.69 -19.08 -3.17
C ASP A 57 -17.60 -18.03 -3.35
N SER A 58 -17.29 -17.26 -2.28
CA SER A 58 -16.25 -16.23 -2.37
C SER A 58 -14.86 -16.82 -2.53
N LEU A 59 -14.57 -18.00 -1.96
CA LEU A 59 -13.29 -18.68 -2.12
C LEU A 59 -13.09 -19.16 -3.57
N ILE A 60 -14.12 -19.78 -4.16
CA ILE A 60 -14.10 -20.22 -5.53
C ILE A 60 -13.88 -19.03 -6.47
N MET A 61 -14.62 -17.95 -6.26
CA MET A 61 -14.53 -16.74 -7.08
C MET A 61 -13.22 -15.99 -6.90
N GLU A 62 -12.63 -15.95 -5.70
CA GLU A 62 -11.29 -15.43 -5.47
C GLU A 62 -10.27 -16.19 -6.32
N THR A 63 -10.26 -17.53 -6.25
CA THR A 63 -9.36 -18.39 -7.02
C THR A 63 -9.56 -18.18 -8.53
N TYR A 64 -10.80 -18.16 -8.99
CA TYR A 64 -11.14 -17.90 -10.39
C TYR A 64 -10.58 -16.55 -10.86
N TYR A 65 -10.82 -15.48 -10.13
CA TYR A 65 -10.34 -14.14 -10.52
C TYR A 65 -8.83 -14.01 -10.43
N ILE A 66 -8.17 -14.63 -9.45
CA ILE A 66 -6.70 -14.65 -9.37
C ILE A 66 -6.12 -15.33 -10.62
N THR A 67 -6.70 -16.45 -11.03
CA THR A 67 -6.25 -17.17 -12.23
C THR A 67 -6.54 -16.37 -13.50
N LYS A 68 -7.74 -15.79 -13.63
CA LYS A 68 -8.18 -15.01 -14.80
C LYS A 68 -7.36 -13.73 -15.00
N TYR A 69 -7.13 -12.96 -13.95
CA TYR A 69 -6.46 -11.64 -14.03
C TYR A 69 -4.95 -11.71 -13.80
N ASN A 70 -4.45 -12.81 -13.24
CA ASN A 70 -3.04 -13.02 -12.92
C ASN A 70 -2.38 -11.79 -12.23
N PRO A 71 -2.93 -11.32 -11.08
CA PRO A 71 -2.48 -10.08 -10.46
C PRO A 71 -1.05 -10.20 -9.95
N LYS A 72 -0.30 -9.09 -10.01
CA LYS A 72 1.11 -9.04 -9.64
C LYS A 72 1.38 -9.47 -8.19
N TYR A 73 0.48 -9.11 -7.26
CA TYR A 73 0.70 -9.29 -5.83
C TYR A 73 0.03 -10.54 -5.23
N ASN A 74 -0.57 -11.43 -6.04
CA ASN A 74 -1.12 -12.73 -5.62
C ASN A 74 -0.20 -13.91 -6.01
N GLN A 75 1.10 -13.81 -5.84
CA GLN A 75 2.05 -14.80 -6.37
C GLN A 75 1.87 -16.21 -5.81
N LEU A 76 1.44 -16.35 -4.55
CA LEU A 76 1.34 -17.64 -3.86
C LEU A 76 0.02 -18.40 -4.14
N GLN A 77 -0.98 -17.76 -4.74
CA GLN A 77 -2.33 -18.33 -4.93
C GLN A 77 -2.68 -18.59 -6.40
N LYS A 78 -1.68 -18.60 -7.27
CA LYS A 78 -1.91 -18.85 -8.70
C LYS A 78 -2.11 -20.33 -8.94
N SER A 79 -3.36 -20.75 -9.20
CA SER A 79 -3.64 -22.06 -9.77
C SER A 79 -3.28 -22.06 -11.26
N ARG A 80 -2.79 -23.21 -11.75
CA ARG A 80 -2.54 -23.40 -13.19
C ARG A 80 -3.83 -23.70 -13.96
N ASP A 81 -4.85 -24.21 -13.26
CA ASP A 81 -6.10 -24.65 -13.86
C ASP A 81 -7.20 -23.63 -13.57
N ILE A 82 -7.80 -23.11 -14.64
CA ILE A 82 -9.01 -22.29 -14.54
C ILE A 82 -10.18 -23.27 -14.37
N PRO A 83 -11.02 -23.10 -13.33
CA PRO A 83 -12.24 -23.90 -13.20
C PRO A 83 -13.11 -23.72 -14.44
N CYS A 84 -13.45 -24.82 -15.13
CA CYS A 84 -14.39 -24.82 -16.26
C CYS A 84 -15.84 -24.68 -15.78
N ILE A 85 -16.12 -23.71 -14.93
CA ILE A 85 -17.47 -23.44 -14.43
C ILE A 85 -17.91 -22.12 -15.06
N GLU A 86 -19.05 -22.14 -15.76
CA GLU A 86 -19.70 -20.91 -16.19
C GLU A 86 -20.23 -20.18 -14.96
N PHE A 87 -19.60 -19.08 -14.62
CA PHE A 87 -20.05 -18.20 -13.56
C PHE A 87 -20.83 -17.04 -14.15
N ASP A 88 -21.99 -16.77 -13.57
CA ASP A 88 -22.71 -15.53 -13.80
C ASP A 88 -21.88 -14.37 -13.17
N GLU A 89 -21.13 -13.66 -14.00
CA GLU A 89 -20.21 -12.61 -13.54
C GLU A 89 -21.02 -11.47 -12.93
N LYS A 90 -21.04 -11.40 -11.60
CA LYS A 90 -21.64 -10.27 -10.88
C LYS A 90 -20.90 -8.98 -11.20
N LYS A 91 -21.67 -7.88 -11.31
CA LYS A 91 -21.08 -6.56 -11.49
C LYS A 91 -20.23 -6.17 -10.27
N TRP A 92 -19.04 -5.64 -10.53
CA TRP A 92 -18.17 -5.08 -9.51
C TRP A 92 -18.76 -3.76 -8.98
N LYS A 93 -18.72 -3.57 -7.67
CA LYS A 93 -19.12 -2.32 -7.00
C LYS A 93 -17.88 -1.59 -6.52
N VAL A 94 -17.83 -0.28 -6.74
CA VAL A 94 -16.74 0.54 -6.23
C VAL A 94 -16.86 0.65 -4.71
N TYR A 95 -15.79 0.29 -4.00
CA TYR A 95 -15.67 0.49 -2.56
C TYR A 95 -15.10 1.86 -2.25
N LYS A 96 -14.00 2.22 -2.92
CA LYS A 96 -13.29 3.48 -2.72
C LYS A 96 -12.44 3.80 -3.94
N GLU A 97 -12.42 5.07 -4.33
CA GLU A 97 -11.43 5.64 -5.23
C GLU A 97 -10.35 6.32 -4.38
N LEU A 98 -9.10 6.04 -4.70
CA LEU A 98 -7.95 6.61 -4.02
C LEU A 98 -7.29 7.59 -5.01
N GLN A 99 -7.09 8.83 -4.57
CA GLN A 99 -6.25 9.75 -5.31
C GLN A 99 -4.86 9.14 -5.38
N PRO A 100 -4.20 9.11 -6.56
CA PRO A 100 -2.81 8.71 -6.64
C PRO A 100 -2.03 9.60 -5.65
N ILE A 101 -1.24 8.97 -4.78
CA ILE A 101 -0.37 9.72 -3.86
C ILE A 101 0.59 10.48 -4.77
N GLN A 102 0.32 11.76 -4.98
CA GLN A 102 1.32 12.65 -5.52
C GLN A 102 2.44 12.64 -4.49
N ILE A 103 3.57 12.04 -4.84
CA ILE A 103 4.80 12.20 -4.10
C ILE A 103 5.14 13.69 -4.30
N THR A 104 4.57 14.54 -3.45
CA THR A 104 5.09 15.89 -3.28
C THR A 104 6.55 15.69 -2.95
N GLU A 105 7.41 16.34 -3.71
CA GLU A 105 8.86 16.33 -3.49
C GLU A 105 9.16 16.33 -1.99
N PRO A 106 10.23 15.61 -1.57
CA PRO A 106 10.57 15.54 -0.16
C PRO A 106 10.52 16.94 0.40
N CYS A 107 9.72 17.12 1.44
CA CYS A 107 9.55 18.38 2.14
C CYS A 107 10.91 19.08 2.18
N LYS A 108 11.02 20.23 1.50
CA LYS A 108 12.24 21.06 1.53
C LYS A 108 12.52 21.28 3.02
N VAL A 109 13.44 20.49 3.57
CA VAL A 109 13.91 20.67 4.92
C VAL A 109 14.31 22.13 5.01
N SER A 110 13.54 22.87 5.80
CA SER A 110 13.73 24.30 5.98
C SER A 110 15.22 24.56 6.18
N LYS A 111 15.79 25.41 5.34
CA LYS A 111 17.23 25.82 5.38
C LYS A 111 17.65 26.39 6.75
N ARG A 112 16.76 26.45 7.74
CA ARG A 112 16.99 27.05 9.07
C ARG A 112 17.85 26.20 10.01
N PHE A 113 18.21 24.97 9.67
CA PHE A 113 19.07 24.13 10.52
C PHE A 113 20.28 23.53 9.77
N ARG A 114 20.82 24.23 8.78
CA ARG A 114 22.21 23.99 8.40
C ARG A 114 23.09 24.80 9.35
N ILE A 115 23.27 24.31 10.56
CA ILE A 115 24.46 24.62 11.34
C ILE A 115 25.58 23.97 10.54
N SER A 116 26.35 24.78 9.83
CA SER A 116 27.50 24.33 9.08
C SER A 116 28.45 23.63 10.05
N LEU A 117 29.01 22.48 9.69
CA LEU A 117 30.06 21.82 10.44
C LEU A 117 31.20 22.83 10.79
N ALA A 118 31.44 23.80 9.91
CA ALA A 118 32.35 24.90 10.12
C ALA A 118 31.94 25.79 11.33
N SER A 119 30.64 26.03 11.55
CA SER A 119 30.16 26.82 12.70
C SER A 119 30.35 26.07 14.00
N ILE A 120 30.19 24.75 14.01
CA ILE A 120 30.47 23.91 15.19
C ILE A 120 31.96 23.89 15.49
N TYR A 121 32.78 23.79 14.44
CA TYR A 121 34.24 23.79 14.60
C TYR A 121 34.76 25.13 15.12
N LEU A 122 34.26 26.27 14.63
CA LEU A 122 34.58 27.59 15.11
C LEU A 122 34.15 27.80 16.57
N LEU A 123 32.99 27.26 16.95
CA LEU A 123 32.54 27.35 18.37
C LEU A 123 33.44 26.52 19.31
N ALA A 124 33.85 25.32 18.86
CA ALA A 124 34.77 24.47 19.61
C ALA A 124 36.16 25.11 19.76
N LEU A 125 36.68 25.73 18.69
CA LEU A 125 37.94 26.49 18.74
C LEU A 125 37.86 27.69 19.68
N ALA A 126 36.74 28.42 19.66
CA ALA A 126 36.55 29.57 20.59
C ALA A 126 36.51 29.11 22.04
N ILE A 127 35.84 28.01 22.37
CA ILE A 127 35.80 27.43 23.71
C ILE A 127 37.19 26.94 24.15
N TYR A 128 37.92 26.29 23.25
CA TYR A 128 39.29 25.83 23.51
C TYR A 128 40.24 27.03 23.80
N PHE A 129 40.12 28.09 23.01
CA PHE A 129 40.94 29.31 23.20
C PHE A 129 40.63 30.02 24.52
N LEU A 130 39.33 30.13 24.86
CA LEU A 130 38.90 30.72 26.13
C LEU A 130 39.41 29.93 27.34
N LYS A 131 39.40 28.60 27.31
CA LYS A 131 39.96 27.74 28.36
C LYS A 131 41.46 27.92 28.54
N ASN A 132 42.20 28.08 27.44
CA ASN A 132 43.67 28.18 27.53
C ASN A 132 44.15 29.61 27.84
N VAL A 133 43.38 30.63 27.47
CA VAL A 133 43.79 32.04 27.71
C VAL A 133 43.35 32.50 29.11
N PHE A 134 42.21 32.04 29.59
CA PHE A 134 41.69 32.51 30.88
C PHE A 134 41.82 31.49 32.01
N ASN A 135 42.49 30.36 31.79
CA ASN A 135 42.78 29.33 32.79
C ASN A 135 41.57 28.93 33.67
N ILE A 136 40.35 28.91 33.05
CA ILE A 136 39.09 28.55 33.68
C ILE A 136 38.71 27.11 33.26
#